data_7b7e6612f30bd6e2e1eac9cda30619db
#
_entry.id   7b7e6612f30bd6e2e1eac9cda30619db
#
_cell.length_a   1.000
_cell.length_b   1.000
_cell.length_c   1.000
_cell.angle_alpha   90.00
_cell.angle_beta   90.00
_cell.angle_gamma   90.00
#
_symmetry.space_group_name_H-M   'P 1'
#
loop_
_entity.id
_entity.type
_entity.pdbx_description
1 polymer ?
#
loop_
_entity_poly.entity_id
_entity_poly.type
_entity_poly.pdbx_seq_one_letter_code
_entity_poly.pdbx_strand_id
1 'polypeptide(L)'
;MTKSSTSLIIGIAILLAGSIFYYFFPDLVSSSFQLTPRAPEKVFHVGVVRNPPSLDPAWEGFQEGMKLRGYQEGKNIRYSVEAATTPAETTQKVKQMIRQNVDLIYVMGVIGGRAVKEATAMLKPDLPVVFGVISNPVGVGLVERMQSSGNNLTGITPINEIVVSKRLEVFTQTVPGLKRIIFGWQDANTTGVENLREAARTLGIELVEQKINSPKELIAFFESFPYRQGDGIMRAADSASGLASQDVITLAREKKIPLSGTNANDVDR
;
A
#
# COMPACT_ATOMS: atom_id res chain seq x y z
N MET A 1 40.11 8.35 -58.10
CA MET A 1 40.46 7.08 -57.45
C MET A 1 41.48 7.29 -56.32
N THR A 2 41.20 8.04 -55.25
CA THR A 2 42.19 8.32 -54.18
C THR A 2 41.59 8.38 -52.74
N LYS A 3 40.30 8.26 -52.57
CA LYS A 3 39.70 8.29 -51.19
C LYS A 3 39.68 6.92 -50.45
N SER A 4 39.75 5.81 -51.19
CA SER A 4 39.68 4.47 -50.58
C SER A 4 41.02 4.02 -49.93
N SER A 5 42.14 4.42 -50.52
CA SER A 5 43.47 4.03 -50.02
C SER A 5 43.84 4.73 -48.71
N THR A 6 43.43 5.96 -48.52
CA THR A 6 43.74 6.74 -47.32
C THR A 6 42.99 6.21 -46.10
N SER A 7 41.73 5.79 -46.25
CA SER A 7 40.91 5.21 -45.15
C SER A 7 41.48 3.85 -44.71
N LEU A 8 41.97 3.05 -45.64
CA LEU A 8 42.61 1.76 -45.32
C LEU A 8 43.92 1.92 -44.54
N ILE A 9 44.73 2.91 -44.93
CA ILE A 9 46.02 3.19 -44.27
C ILE A 9 45.77 3.71 -42.83
N ILE A 10 44.77 4.58 -42.62
CA ILE A 10 44.41 5.08 -41.31
C ILE A 10 43.91 3.93 -40.42
N GLY A 11 43.09 3.03 -40.94
CA GLY A 11 42.60 1.87 -40.19
C GLY A 11 43.73 0.93 -39.74
N ILE A 12 44.70 0.66 -40.62
CA ILE A 12 45.88 -0.17 -40.30
C ILE A 12 46.78 0.52 -39.26
N ALA A 13 46.95 1.84 -39.36
CA ALA A 13 47.77 2.60 -38.41
C ALA A 13 47.15 2.59 -37.00
N ILE A 14 45.81 2.68 -36.86
CA ILE A 14 45.12 2.59 -35.59
C ILE A 14 45.26 1.19 -34.96
N LEU A 15 45.13 0.13 -35.76
CA LEU A 15 45.30 -1.23 -35.28
C LEU A 15 46.75 -1.51 -34.86
N LEU A 16 47.75 -1.01 -35.57
CA LEU A 16 49.16 -1.14 -35.19
C LEU A 16 49.47 -0.33 -33.94
N ALA A 17 48.95 0.87 -33.80
CA ALA A 17 49.11 1.69 -32.60
C ALA A 17 48.47 1.04 -31.38
N GLY A 18 47.28 0.44 -31.53
CA GLY A 18 46.59 -0.32 -30.48
C GLY A 18 47.37 -1.57 -30.06
N SER A 19 47.97 -2.29 -31.02
CA SER A 19 48.80 -3.48 -30.75
C SER A 19 50.11 -3.12 -30.04
N ILE A 20 50.76 -2.03 -30.44
CA ILE A 20 51.97 -1.51 -29.81
C ILE A 20 51.65 -1.04 -28.38
N PHE A 21 50.54 -0.33 -28.20
CA PHE A 21 50.09 0.12 -26.86
C PHE A 21 49.80 -1.08 -25.93
N TYR A 22 49.13 -2.12 -26.44
CA TYR A 22 48.89 -3.35 -25.69
C TYR A 22 50.17 -4.06 -25.27
N TYR A 23 51.18 -4.09 -26.16
CA TYR A 23 52.46 -4.75 -25.92
C TYR A 23 53.34 -4.00 -24.90
N PHE A 24 53.33 -2.67 -24.92
CA PHE A 24 54.14 -1.85 -24.02
C PHE A 24 53.46 -1.50 -22.70
N PHE A 25 52.10 -1.55 -22.65
CA PHE A 25 51.32 -1.22 -21.45
C PHE A 25 50.31 -2.31 -21.11
N PRO A 26 50.73 -3.58 -20.91
CA PRO A 26 49.81 -4.67 -20.61
C PRO A 26 49.04 -4.46 -19.30
N ASP A 27 49.69 -3.84 -18.33
CA ASP A 27 49.10 -3.61 -17.02
C ASP A 27 48.00 -2.54 -17.02
N LEU A 28 48.09 -1.54 -17.91
CA LEU A 28 47.07 -0.53 -18.10
C LEU A 28 45.79 -1.07 -18.72
N VAL A 29 45.93 -2.05 -19.62
CA VAL A 29 44.78 -2.71 -20.28
C VAL A 29 44.18 -3.77 -19.35
N SER A 30 45.04 -4.50 -18.63
CA SER A 30 44.60 -5.53 -17.67
C SER A 30 43.88 -4.95 -16.44
N SER A 31 44.34 -3.79 -15.96
CA SER A 31 43.73 -3.14 -14.79
C SER A 31 42.33 -2.59 -15.06
N SER A 32 42.03 -2.27 -16.33
CA SER A 32 40.70 -1.79 -16.73
C SER A 32 39.62 -2.87 -16.79
N PHE A 33 39.99 -4.16 -16.77
CA PHE A 33 39.10 -5.32 -16.84
C PHE A 33 39.17 -6.24 -15.61
N GLN A 34 39.82 -5.83 -14.54
CA GLN A 34 39.62 -6.53 -13.28
C GLN A 34 38.21 -6.20 -12.78
N LEU A 35 37.28 -7.08 -13.07
CA LEU A 35 36.04 -7.23 -12.31
C LEU A 35 36.47 -7.53 -10.88
N THR A 36 36.69 -6.50 -10.07
CA THR A 36 36.79 -6.70 -8.63
C THR A 36 35.58 -7.52 -8.22
N PRO A 37 35.75 -8.63 -7.48
CA PRO A 37 34.60 -9.36 -6.97
C PRO A 37 33.76 -8.37 -6.21
N ARG A 38 32.60 -8.01 -6.75
CA ARG A 38 31.65 -7.15 -6.05
C ARG A 38 31.35 -7.86 -4.74
N ALA A 39 31.59 -7.18 -3.63
CA ALA A 39 31.21 -7.72 -2.32
C ALA A 39 29.81 -8.31 -2.43
N PRO A 40 29.50 -9.46 -1.82
CA PRO A 40 28.21 -10.10 -1.97
C PRO A 40 27.12 -9.08 -1.70
N GLU A 41 26.28 -8.87 -2.70
CA GLU A 41 25.24 -7.85 -2.64
C GLU A 41 24.34 -8.21 -1.45
N LYS A 42 24.21 -7.29 -0.49
CA LYS A 42 23.40 -7.52 0.72
C LYS A 42 22.01 -7.99 0.30
N VAL A 43 21.56 -9.14 0.78
CA VAL A 43 20.19 -9.59 0.64
C VAL A 43 19.37 -8.94 1.74
N PHE A 44 18.53 -7.97 1.39
CA PHE A 44 17.62 -7.31 2.31
C PHE A 44 16.53 -8.27 2.79
N HIS A 45 16.21 -8.24 4.06
CA HIS A 45 15.12 -9.01 4.64
C HIS A 45 14.00 -8.07 5.09
N VAL A 46 12.85 -8.12 4.43
CA VAL A 46 11.69 -7.30 4.73
C VAL A 46 10.60 -8.14 5.41
N GLY A 47 10.23 -7.74 6.62
CA GLY A 47 9.04 -8.25 7.28
C GLY A 47 7.79 -7.55 6.70
N VAL A 48 6.73 -8.32 6.45
CA VAL A 48 5.49 -7.78 5.88
C VAL A 48 4.32 -8.19 6.76
N VAL A 49 3.58 -7.22 7.26
CA VAL A 49 2.36 -7.43 8.04
C VAL A 49 1.16 -7.02 7.19
N ARG A 50 0.35 -8.00 6.80
CA ARG A 50 -0.86 -7.79 5.98
C ARG A 50 -2.11 -7.96 6.83
N ASN A 51 -2.98 -6.97 6.76
CA ASN A 51 -4.33 -7.07 7.34
C ASN A 51 -5.21 -5.88 6.88
N PRO A 52 -6.39 -6.09 6.37
CA PRO A 52 -7.04 -7.35 5.96
C PRO A 52 -6.59 -7.84 4.57
N PRO A 53 -7.05 -9.02 4.10
CA PRO A 53 -6.73 -9.54 2.76
C PRO A 53 -7.15 -8.61 1.61
N SER A 54 -8.15 -7.75 1.80
CA SER A 54 -8.56 -6.74 0.81
C SER A 54 -7.47 -5.73 0.45
N LEU A 55 -6.35 -5.72 1.18
CA LEU A 55 -5.17 -4.89 0.90
C LEU A 55 -4.10 -5.62 0.06
N ASP A 56 -4.38 -6.83 -0.41
CA ASP A 56 -3.44 -7.60 -1.25
C ASP A 56 -2.96 -6.83 -2.50
N PRO A 57 -3.80 -6.04 -3.22
CA PRO A 57 -3.32 -5.21 -4.31
C PRO A 57 -2.24 -4.18 -3.91
N ALA A 58 -2.28 -3.69 -2.68
CA ALA A 58 -1.23 -2.80 -2.18
C ALA A 58 0.10 -3.52 -1.93
N TRP A 59 0.02 -4.79 -1.50
CA TRP A 59 1.17 -5.66 -1.38
C TRP A 59 1.78 -5.99 -2.75
N GLU A 60 0.97 -6.36 -3.71
CA GLU A 60 1.40 -6.63 -5.09
C GLU A 60 2.08 -5.40 -5.70
N GLY A 61 1.47 -4.22 -5.54
CA GLY A 61 2.06 -2.95 -5.99
C GLY A 61 3.39 -2.62 -5.31
N PHE A 62 3.55 -2.95 -4.01
CA PHE A 62 4.83 -2.81 -3.32
C PHE A 62 5.90 -3.72 -3.94
N GLN A 63 5.58 -5.00 -4.17
CA GLN A 63 6.51 -5.95 -4.79
C GLN A 63 6.92 -5.50 -6.21
N GLU A 64 5.96 -5.07 -7.02
CA GLU A 64 6.24 -4.54 -8.35
C GLU A 64 7.12 -3.29 -8.29
N GLY A 65 6.81 -2.36 -7.40
CA GLY A 65 7.62 -1.17 -7.18
C GLY A 65 9.05 -1.47 -6.76
N MET A 66 9.26 -2.48 -5.93
CA MET A 66 10.59 -2.95 -5.54
C MET A 66 11.33 -3.58 -6.73
N LYS A 67 10.65 -4.42 -7.51
CA LYS A 67 11.21 -5.03 -8.73
C LYS A 67 11.65 -3.98 -9.75
N LEU A 68 10.84 -2.95 -9.98
CA LEU A 68 11.21 -1.84 -10.88
C LEU A 68 12.43 -1.06 -10.40
N ARG A 69 12.75 -1.11 -9.11
CA ARG A 69 13.95 -0.49 -8.50
C ARG A 69 15.14 -1.44 -8.40
N GLY A 70 15.04 -2.63 -9.03
CA GLY A 70 16.14 -3.61 -9.09
C GLY A 70 16.17 -4.58 -7.90
N TYR A 71 15.20 -4.56 -7.00
CA TYR A 71 15.09 -5.55 -5.95
C TYR A 71 14.35 -6.78 -6.48
N GLN A 72 15.02 -7.93 -6.50
CA GLN A 72 14.47 -9.18 -7.00
C GLN A 72 14.45 -10.22 -5.88
N GLU A 73 13.26 -10.75 -5.58
CA GLU A 73 13.10 -11.78 -4.57
C GLU A 73 13.95 -13.01 -4.90
N GLY A 74 14.63 -13.54 -3.88
CA GLY A 74 15.57 -14.65 -4.02
C GLY A 74 16.97 -14.25 -4.50
N LYS A 75 17.20 -12.98 -4.90
CA LYS A 75 18.54 -12.48 -5.27
C LYS A 75 19.08 -11.50 -4.23
N ASN A 76 18.45 -10.34 -4.11
CA ASN A 76 18.92 -9.26 -3.24
C ASN A 76 17.85 -8.75 -2.26
N ILE A 77 16.66 -9.36 -2.27
CA ILE A 77 15.60 -9.12 -1.29
C ILE A 77 14.87 -10.44 -0.98
N ARG A 78 14.39 -10.58 0.25
CA ARG A 78 13.47 -11.65 0.68
C ARG A 78 12.40 -11.06 1.58
N TYR A 79 11.23 -11.69 1.57
CA TYR A 79 10.07 -11.25 2.34
C TYR A 79 9.64 -12.32 3.36
N SER A 80 9.38 -11.91 4.59
CA SER A 80 8.64 -12.70 5.58
C SER A 80 7.25 -12.12 5.72
N VAL A 81 6.27 -12.76 5.08
CA VAL A 81 4.90 -12.25 4.98
C VAL A 81 4.02 -12.91 6.01
N GLU A 82 3.41 -12.13 6.87
CA GLU A 82 2.51 -12.59 7.93
C GLU A 82 1.16 -11.89 7.83
N ALA A 83 0.10 -12.67 7.91
CA ALA A 83 -1.26 -12.17 8.08
C ALA A 83 -1.62 -12.24 9.57
N ALA A 84 -2.25 -11.18 10.08
CA ALA A 84 -2.68 -11.14 11.47
C ALA A 84 -4.01 -10.38 11.55
N THR A 85 -4.95 -10.89 12.33
CA THR A 85 -6.30 -10.31 12.44
C THR A 85 -6.54 -9.58 13.76
N THR A 86 -5.69 -9.81 14.74
CA THR A 86 -5.79 -9.18 16.06
C THR A 86 -4.50 -8.44 16.43
N PRO A 87 -4.56 -7.41 17.30
CA PRO A 87 -3.36 -6.72 17.79
C PRO A 87 -2.37 -7.65 18.48
N ALA A 88 -2.86 -8.60 19.29
CA ALA A 88 -2.02 -9.55 20.02
C ALA A 88 -1.25 -10.47 19.06
N GLU A 89 -1.92 -11.03 18.08
CA GLU A 89 -1.32 -11.84 17.03
C GLU A 89 -0.28 -11.04 16.25
N THR A 90 -0.62 -9.83 15.84
CA THR A 90 0.31 -8.93 15.14
C THR A 90 1.57 -8.68 15.96
N THR A 91 1.43 -8.38 17.24
CA THR A 91 2.57 -8.17 18.13
C THR A 91 3.49 -9.40 18.21
N GLN A 92 2.94 -10.61 18.27
CA GLN A 92 3.74 -11.84 18.25
C GLN A 92 4.51 -12.01 16.94
N LYS A 93 3.85 -11.79 15.79
CA LYS A 93 4.47 -11.86 14.47
C LYS A 93 5.61 -10.85 14.33
N VAL A 94 5.39 -9.62 14.77
CA VAL A 94 6.43 -8.57 14.74
C VAL A 94 7.62 -8.95 15.64
N LYS A 95 7.39 -9.47 16.84
CA LYS A 95 8.46 -9.97 17.69
C LYS A 95 9.28 -11.08 17.02
N GLN A 96 8.62 -11.96 16.27
CA GLN A 96 9.30 -13.00 15.50
C GLN A 96 10.15 -12.40 14.37
N MET A 97 9.62 -11.44 13.60
CA MET A 97 10.36 -10.75 12.55
C MET A 97 11.61 -10.03 13.09
N ILE A 98 11.50 -9.37 14.24
CA ILE A 98 12.64 -8.72 14.91
C ILE A 98 13.72 -9.74 15.28
N ARG A 99 13.34 -10.91 15.81
CA ARG A 99 14.30 -12.01 16.10
C ARG A 99 14.95 -12.59 14.84
N GLN A 100 14.27 -12.55 13.72
CA GLN A 100 14.79 -12.98 12.41
C GLN A 100 15.70 -11.92 11.76
N ASN A 101 15.97 -10.80 12.45
CA ASN A 101 16.79 -9.69 11.98
C ASN A 101 16.32 -9.13 10.64
N VAL A 102 15.02 -8.81 10.53
CA VAL A 102 14.52 -8.06 9.38
C VAL A 102 15.18 -6.66 9.34
N ASP A 103 15.46 -6.19 8.14
CA ASP A 103 16.06 -4.87 7.89
C ASP A 103 15.00 -3.75 7.88
N LEU A 104 13.74 -4.09 7.59
CA LEU A 104 12.60 -3.18 7.48
C LEU A 104 11.31 -3.96 7.72
N ILE A 105 10.30 -3.30 8.27
CA ILE A 105 8.93 -3.83 8.29
C ILE A 105 8.04 -2.97 7.37
N TYR A 106 7.34 -3.62 6.44
CA TYR A 106 6.23 -3.02 5.70
C TYR A 106 4.91 -3.48 6.32
N VAL A 107 4.05 -2.54 6.68
CA VAL A 107 2.77 -2.84 7.34
C VAL A 107 1.61 -2.14 6.63
N MET A 108 0.51 -2.86 6.47
CA MET A 108 -0.72 -2.34 5.88
C MET A 108 -1.87 -2.43 6.90
N GLY A 109 -2.65 -1.36 6.97
CA GLY A 109 -3.81 -1.26 7.86
C GLY A 109 -3.47 -0.79 9.29
N VAL A 110 -4.48 -0.21 9.94
CA VAL A 110 -4.31 0.49 11.23
C VAL A 110 -3.96 -0.45 12.38
N ILE A 111 -4.61 -1.62 12.44
CA ILE A 111 -4.39 -2.60 13.53
C ILE A 111 -2.93 -3.06 13.50
N GLY A 112 -2.44 -3.46 12.33
CA GLY A 112 -1.04 -3.84 12.13
C GLY A 112 -0.08 -2.69 12.46
N GLY A 113 -0.37 -1.48 11.96
CA GLY A 113 0.45 -0.30 12.17
C GLY A 113 0.68 0.04 13.64
N ARG A 114 -0.37 0.04 14.45
CA ARG A 114 -0.26 0.28 15.90
C ARG A 114 0.58 -0.78 16.60
N ALA A 115 0.30 -2.05 16.34
CA ALA A 115 1.03 -3.15 16.97
C ALA A 115 2.53 -3.16 16.56
N VAL A 116 2.83 -2.84 15.29
CA VAL A 116 4.22 -2.69 14.82
C VAL A 116 4.90 -1.51 15.51
N LYS A 117 4.24 -0.35 15.62
CA LYS A 117 4.78 0.82 16.34
C LYS A 117 5.15 0.47 17.78
N GLU A 118 4.22 -0.12 18.53
CA GLU A 118 4.45 -0.48 19.93
C GLU A 118 5.58 -1.51 20.08
N ALA A 119 5.57 -2.55 19.26
CA ALA A 119 6.59 -3.60 19.34
C ALA A 119 7.97 -3.09 18.94
N THR A 120 8.09 -2.26 17.90
CA THR A 120 9.40 -1.71 17.49
C THR A 120 9.90 -0.69 18.48
N ALA A 121 9.07 0.21 18.99
CA ALA A 121 9.47 1.18 20.02
C ALA A 121 10.05 0.50 21.27
N MET A 122 9.53 -0.67 21.63
CA MET A 122 9.98 -1.43 22.80
C MET A 122 11.24 -2.28 22.54
N LEU A 123 11.36 -2.90 21.37
CA LEU A 123 12.33 -3.96 21.11
C LEU A 123 13.47 -3.55 20.16
N LYS A 124 13.22 -2.66 19.23
CA LYS A 124 14.17 -2.22 18.21
C LYS A 124 13.75 -0.85 17.65
N PRO A 125 13.94 0.26 18.39
CA PRO A 125 13.43 1.58 18.02
C PRO A 125 14.00 2.14 16.72
N ASP A 126 15.15 1.66 16.29
CA ASP A 126 15.87 2.02 15.06
C ASP A 126 15.45 1.20 13.84
N LEU A 127 14.61 0.16 14.02
CA LEU A 127 14.13 -0.64 12.90
C LEU A 127 13.17 0.18 12.03
N PRO A 128 13.51 0.46 10.74
CA PRO A 128 12.65 1.22 9.87
C PRO A 128 11.30 0.51 9.66
N VAL A 129 10.23 1.28 9.71
CA VAL A 129 8.87 0.81 9.41
C VAL A 129 8.27 1.68 8.31
N VAL A 130 7.79 1.05 7.25
CA VAL A 130 7.03 1.70 6.20
C VAL A 130 5.58 1.24 6.29
N PHE A 131 4.65 2.18 6.41
CA PHE A 131 3.22 1.85 6.39
C PHE A 131 2.56 2.22 5.06
N GLY A 132 1.55 1.45 4.68
CA GLY A 132 0.70 1.74 3.55
C GLY A 132 -0.79 1.59 3.91
N VAL A 133 -1.66 2.28 3.16
CA VAL A 133 -3.12 2.17 3.28
C VAL A 133 -3.63 2.44 4.71
N ILE A 134 -3.10 3.49 5.33
CA ILE A 134 -3.56 4.01 6.63
C ILE A 134 -4.02 5.45 6.42
N SER A 135 -5.32 5.67 6.45
CA SER A 135 -5.93 6.92 5.99
C SER A 135 -5.68 8.13 6.87
N ASN A 136 -5.48 7.94 8.17
CA ASN A 136 -5.21 9.03 9.12
C ASN A 136 -4.10 8.62 10.10
N PRO A 137 -2.83 8.59 9.67
CA PRO A 137 -1.74 8.12 10.51
C PRO A 137 -1.49 9.00 11.74
N VAL A 138 -1.84 10.29 11.69
CA VAL A 138 -1.77 11.21 12.85
C VAL A 138 -2.90 10.91 13.82
N GLY A 139 -4.14 10.89 13.36
CA GLY A 139 -5.32 10.65 14.21
C GLY A 139 -5.33 9.28 14.89
N VAL A 140 -4.75 8.26 14.25
CA VAL A 140 -4.58 6.93 14.87
C VAL A 140 -3.29 6.80 15.69
N GLY A 141 -2.53 7.88 15.81
CA GLY A 141 -1.34 7.95 16.66
C GLY A 141 -0.12 7.20 16.13
N LEU A 142 -0.03 6.92 14.84
CA LEU A 142 1.17 6.29 14.25
C LEU A 142 2.34 7.25 14.11
N VAL A 143 2.05 8.47 13.68
CA VAL A 143 3.02 9.55 13.50
C VAL A 143 2.55 10.79 14.22
N GLU A 144 3.46 11.68 14.59
CA GLU A 144 3.10 12.93 15.28
C GLU A 144 2.51 13.94 14.31
N ARG A 145 3.06 14.06 13.13
CA ARG A 145 2.67 15.02 12.09
C ARG A 145 2.92 14.43 10.71
N MET A 146 2.20 14.92 9.69
CA MET A 146 2.39 14.49 8.30
C MET A 146 3.78 14.84 7.76
N GLN A 147 4.41 15.92 8.22
CA GLN A 147 5.74 16.36 7.79
C GLN A 147 6.88 15.63 8.52
N SER A 148 6.61 15.08 9.70
CA SER A 148 7.62 14.38 10.50
C SER A 148 6.93 13.37 11.42
N SER A 149 7.34 12.13 11.32
CA SER A 149 6.74 11.05 12.12
C SER A 149 7.01 11.14 13.61
N GLY A 150 8.16 11.73 14.02
CA GLY A 150 8.62 11.73 15.40
C GLY A 150 9.09 10.36 15.91
N ASN A 151 9.19 9.36 15.03
CA ASN A 151 9.56 7.98 15.35
C ASN A 151 10.17 7.24 14.14
N ASN A 152 10.30 5.92 14.23
CA ASN A 152 10.87 5.06 13.18
C ASN A 152 9.89 4.70 12.05
N LEU A 153 8.69 5.30 12.00
CA LEU A 153 7.67 5.03 10.99
C LEU A 153 7.64 6.11 9.90
N THR A 154 7.48 5.69 8.65
CA THR A 154 7.14 6.55 7.51
C THR A 154 6.16 5.80 6.60
N GLY A 155 5.49 6.49 5.68
CA GLY A 155 4.57 5.77 4.80
C GLY A 155 3.76 6.63 3.85
N ILE A 156 2.81 5.98 3.19
CA ILE A 156 1.89 6.58 2.23
C ILE A 156 0.46 6.41 2.76
N THR A 157 -0.29 7.50 2.72
CA THR A 157 -1.69 7.53 3.15
C THR A 157 -2.62 7.89 2.00
N PRO A 158 -3.74 7.17 1.79
CA PRO A 158 -4.81 7.65 0.93
C PRO A 158 -5.53 8.83 1.60
N ILE A 159 -5.85 9.87 0.83
CA ILE A 159 -6.55 11.07 1.33
C ILE A 159 -8.06 10.81 1.30
N ASN A 160 -8.54 9.89 2.12
CA ASN A 160 -9.96 9.48 2.12
C ASN A 160 -10.93 10.61 2.50
N GLU A 161 -10.49 11.60 3.25
CA GLU A 161 -11.29 12.77 3.64
C GLU A 161 -11.82 13.54 2.43
N ILE A 162 -10.99 13.73 1.41
CA ILE A 162 -11.41 14.41 0.16
C ILE A 162 -12.17 13.43 -0.74
N VAL A 163 -11.70 12.18 -0.81
CA VAL A 163 -12.24 11.17 -1.70
C VAL A 163 -13.68 10.79 -1.35
N VAL A 164 -14.05 10.75 -0.06
CA VAL A 164 -15.39 10.35 0.38
C VAL A 164 -16.48 11.29 -0.14
N SER A 165 -16.25 12.59 -0.12
CA SER A 165 -17.18 13.60 -0.67
C SER A 165 -17.37 13.41 -2.18
N LYS A 166 -16.28 13.21 -2.90
CA LYS A 166 -16.33 12.98 -4.36
C LYS A 166 -17.00 11.65 -4.71
N ARG A 167 -16.79 10.61 -3.89
CA ARG A 167 -17.50 9.34 -4.06
C ARG A 167 -19.02 9.50 -3.93
N LEU A 168 -19.48 10.27 -2.93
CA LEU A 168 -20.91 10.53 -2.79
C LEU A 168 -21.45 11.31 -3.99
N GLU A 169 -20.76 12.36 -4.45
CA GLU A 169 -21.14 13.12 -5.64
C GLU A 169 -21.28 12.22 -6.88
N VAL A 170 -20.27 11.41 -7.17
CA VAL A 170 -20.30 10.46 -8.29
C VAL A 170 -21.42 9.44 -8.11
N PHE A 171 -21.65 8.95 -6.91
CA PHE A 171 -22.70 7.97 -6.61
C PHE A 171 -24.09 8.56 -6.89
N THR A 172 -24.35 9.81 -6.53
CA THR A 172 -25.61 10.51 -6.83
C THR A 172 -25.81 10.74 -8.32
N GLN A 173 -24.74 10.98 -9.07
CA GLN A 173 -24.79 11.15 -10.52
C GLN A 173 -25.01 9.83 -11.26
N THR A 174 -24.47 8.72 -10.73
CA THR A 174 -24.52 7.40 -11.36
C THR A 174 -25.82 6.64 -11.06
N VAL A 175 -26.44 6.91 -9.92
CA VAL A 175 -27.68 6.24 -9.47
C VAL A 175 -28.83 7.23 -9.47
N PRO A 176 -29.63 7.26 -10.57
CA PRO A 176 -30.79 8.15 -10.65
C PRO A 176 -31.79 7.91 -9.53
N GLY A 177 -32.20 8.99 -8.88
CA GLY A 177 -33.19 8.93 -7.79
C GLY A 177 -32.62 8.49 -6.44
N LEU A 178 -31.30 8.47 -6.26
CA LEU A 178 -30.67 8.26 -4.95
C LEU A 178 -31.07 9.40 -4.02
N LYS A 179 -31.60 9.06 -2.85
CA LYS A 179 -32.12 10.03 -1.87
C LYS A 179 -31.52 9.83 -0.49
N ARG A 180 -31.10 8.60 -0.19
CA ARG A 180 -30.63 8.23 1.15
C ARG A 180 -29.45 7.29 1.06
N ILE A 181 -28.45 7.57 1.88
CA ILE A 181 -27.24 6.71 2.02
C ILE A 181 -27.26 6.04 3.39
N ILE A 182 -27.08 4.74 3.40
CA ILE A 182 -26.89 3.92 4.59
C ILE A 182 -25.39 3.67 4.75
N PHE A 183 -24.83 4.09 5.89
CA PHE A 183 -23.41 4.16 6.15
C PHE A 183 -23.06 3.61 7.53
N GLY A 184 -22.39 2.47 7.58
CA GLY A 184 -21.82 1.94 8.81
C GLY A 184 -20.33 2.32 8.92
N TRP A 185 -19.90 2.83 10.08
CA TRP A 185 -18.52 3.28 10.27
C TRP A 185 -17.97 2.93 11.65
N GLN A 186 -16.66 2.74 11.71
CA GLN A 186 -15.98 2.28 12.91
C GLN A 186 -15.45 3.42 13.74
N ASP A 187 -15.21 3.96 14.57
CA ASP A 187 -14.71 5.06 15.38
C ASP A 187 -13.64 5.94 14.69
N ALA A 188 -12.67 6.39 15.50
CA ALA A 188 -11.57 7.27 15.08
C ALA A 188 -10.68 6.72 13.94
N ASN A 189 -10.82 5.44 13.58
CA ASN A 189 -10.09 4.87 12.45
C ASN A 189 -10.77 5.13 11.10
N THR A 190 -12.03 5.58 11.12
CA THR A 190 -12.79 5.91 9.91
C THR A 190 -12.58 7.38 9.58
N THR A 191 -11.85 7.63 8.49
CA THR A 191 -11.62 9.00 8.02
C THR A 191 -12.69 9.48 7.09
N GLY A 192 -12.96 10.79 7.12
CA GLY A 192 -13.87 11.45 6.20
C GLY A 192 -15.34 11.37 6.58
N VAL A 193 -15.72 10.90 7.78
CA VAL A 193 -17.13 10.87 8.23
C VAL A 193 -17.74 12.28 8.23
N GLU A 194 -17.04 13.27 8.76
CA GLU A 194 -17.50 14.66 8.76
C GLU A 194 -17.62 15.23 7.33
N ASN A 195 -16.67 14.91 6.47
CA ASN A 195 -16.71 15.31 5.06
C ASN A 195 -17.88 14.65 4.33
N LEU A 196 -18.24 13.40 4.68
CA LEU A 196 -19.42 12.74 4.14
C LEU A 196 -20.71 13.41 4.61
N ARG A 197 -20.81 13.79 5.90
CA ARG A 197 -21.95 14.52 6.45
C ARG A 197 -22.16 15.86 5.75
N GLU A 198 -21.06 16.60 5.53
CA GLU A 198 -21.10 17.89 4.83
C GLU A 198 -21.52 17.73 3.36
N ALA A 199 -20.93 16.74 2.67
CA ALA A 199 -21.27 16.44 1.28
C ALA A 199 -22.74 16.01 1.14
N ALA A 200 -23.24 15.17 2.05
CA ALA A 200 -24.64 14.74 2.08
C ALA A 200 -25.60 15.92 2.25
N ARG A 201 -25.30 16.83 3.17
CA ARG A 201 -26.07 18.08 3.35
C ARG A 201 -26.07 18.92 2.10
N THR A 202 -24.91 19.14 1.48
CA THR A 202 -24.75 19.95 0.27
C THR A 202 -25.53 19.37 -0.93
N LEU A 203 -25.54 18.04 -1.06
CA LEU A 203 -26.21 17.33 -2.15
C LEU A 203 -27.69 17.03 -1.87
N GLY A 204 -28.22 17.39 -0.69
CA GLY A 204 -29.59 17.09 -0.31
C GLY A 204 -29.86 15.59 -0.12
N ILE A 205 -28.86 14.83 0.25
CA ILE A 205 -28.94 13.37 0.51
C ILE A 205 -29.12 13.12 2.00
N GLU A 206 -30.12 12.32 2.37
CA GLU A 206 -30.30 11.84 3.74
C GLU A 206 -29.17 10.84 4.07
N LEU A 207 -28.39 11.10 5.12
CA LEU A 207 -27.38 10.19 5.61
C LEU A 207 -27.89 9.45 6.83
N VAL A 208 -28.10 8.14 6.72
CA VAL A 208 -28.40 7.25 7.85
C VAL A 208 -27.14 6.53 8.24
N GLU A 209 -26.58 6.90 9.37
CA GLU A 209 -25.31 6.39 9.83
C GLU A 209 -25.41 5.60 11.12
N GLN A 210 -24.58 4.57 11.24
CA GLN A 210 -24.45 3.74 12.42
C GLN A 210 -22.98 3.57 12.77
N LYS A 211 -22.61 3.95 14.00
CA LYS A 211 -21.32 3.56 14.56
C LYS A 211 -21.36 2.07 14.91
N ILE A 212 -20.33 1.34 14.48
CA ILE A 212 -20.21 -0.11 14.67
C ILE A 212 -18.86 -0.45 15.29
N ASN A 213 -18.74 -1.59 15.97
CA ASN A 213 -17.52 -2.01 16.65
C ASN A 213 -16.86 -3.24 15.99
N SER A 214 -17.57 -3.93 15.09
CA SER A 214 -17.07 -5.14 14.45
C SER A 214 -17.65 -5.33 13.04
N PRO A 215 -16.99 -6.15 12.18
CA PRO A 215 -17.53 -6.57 10.89
C PRO A 215 -18.92 -7.23 11.03
N LYS A 216 -19.11 -8.03 12.08
CA LYS A 216 -20.39 -8.70 12.34
C LYS A 216 -21.52 -7.70 12.64
N GLU A 217 -21.26 -6.66 13.42
CA GLU A 217 -22.24 -5.59 13.66
C GLU A 217 -22.55 -4.83 12.38
N LEU A 218 -21.57 -4.58 11.51
CA LEU A 218 -21.78 -3.93 10.22
C LEU A 218 -22.72 -4.74 9.33
N ILE A 219 -22.49 -6.04 9.22
CA ILE A 219 -23.34 -6.94 8.42
C ILE A 219 -24.75 -6.94 9.00
N ALA A 220 -24.91 -7.15 10.32
CA ALA A 220 -26.22 -7.17 11.00
C ALA A 220 -26.98 -5.82 10.82
N PHE A 221 -26.28 -4.70 10.86
CA PHE A 221 -26.88 -3.38 10.58
C PHE A 221 -27.44 -3.32 9.16
N PHE A 222 -26.67 -3.70 8.15
CA PHE A 222 -27.13 -3.68 6.76
C PHE A 222 -28.21 -4.75 6.48
N GLU A 223 -28.14 -5.93 7.09
CA GLU A 223 -29.15 -6.98 6.93
C GLU A 223 -30.51 -6.57 7.45
N SER A 224 -30.55 -5.99 8.65
CA SER A 224 -31.79 -5.62 9.33
C SER A 224 -32.36 -4.28 8.87
N PHE A 225 -31.65 -3.53 8.05
CA PHE A 225 -32.08 -2.20 7.62
C PHE A 225 -33.34 -2.24 6.74
N PRO A 226 -34.35 -1.39 6.99
CA PRO A 226 -35.59 -1.35 6.21
C PRO A 226 -35.38 -0.51 4.94
N TYR A 227 -34.79 -1.10 3.92
CA TYR A 227 -34.52 -0.44 2.65
C TYR A 227 -35.79 -0.05 1.90
N ARG A 228 -35.73 1.09 1.21
CA ARG A 228 -36.79 1.62 0.35
C ARG A 228 -36.20 2.14 -0.97
N GLN A 229 -37.05 2.44 -1.92
CA GLN A 229 -36.62 3.01 -3.20
C GLN A 229 -35.87 4.34 -2.98
N GLY A 230 -34.75 4.51 -3.62
CA GLY A 230 -33.86 5.65 -3.47
C GLY A 230 -32.78 5.49 -2.39
N ASP A 231 -32.66 4.29 -1.80
CA ASP A 231 -31.56 3.97 -0.89
C ASP A 231 -30.33 3.47 -1.63
N GLY A 232 -29.17 3.75 -1.07
CA GLY A 232 -27.89 3.19 -1.46
C GLY A 232 -27.00 2.93 -0.25
N ILE A 233 -26.14 1.96 -0.36
CA ILE A 233 -25.10 1.67 0.64
C ILE A 233 -23.81 2.34 0.21
N MET A 234 -23.14 3.02 1.12
CA MET A 234 -21.80 3.53 0.91
C MET A 234 -20.85 2.92 1.96
N ARG A 235 -19.80 2.25 1.50
CA ARG A 235 -18.85 1.61 2.41
C ARG A 235 -17.88 2.63 3.02
N ALA A 236 -17.60 2.48 4.30
CA ALA A 236 -16.57 3.23 4.98
C ALA A 236 -15.16 2.72 4.60
N ALA A 237 -14.17 3.60 4.65
CA ALA A 237 -12.77 3.23 4.46
C ALA A 237 -12.12 2.90 5.82
N ASP A 238 -12.59 1.84 6.45
CA ASP A 238 -12.10 1.35 7.74
C ASP A 238 -11.90 -0.17 7.76
N SER A 239 -11.33 -0.67 8.84
CA SER A 239 -10.97 -2.09 8.96
C SER A 239 -12.19 -3.00 9.00
N ALA A 240 -13.28 -2.60 9.68
CA ALA A 240 -14.48 -3.41 9.77
C ALA A 240 -15.16 -3.56 8.41
N SER A 241 -15.27 -2.45 7.67
CA SER A 241 -15.81 -2.45 6.32
C SER A 241 -14.92 -3.21 5.33
N GLY A 242 -13.61 -3.16 5.50
CA GLY A 242 -12.66 -3.94 4.70
C GLY A 242 -12.82 -5.44 4.93
N LEU A 243 -12.93 -5.88 6.18
CA LEU A 243 -13.12 -7.30 6.54
C LEU A 243 -14.48 -7.84 6.09
N ALA A 244 -15.54 -7.02 6.14
CA ALA A 244 -16.90 -7.39 5.72
C ALA A 244 -17.16 -7.14 4.23
N SER A 245 -16.15 -6.82 3.43
CA SER A 245 -16.32 -6.38 2.03
C SER A 245 -17.19 -7.32 1.22
N GLN A 246 -16.84 -8.61 1.20
CA GLN A 246 -17.53 -9.60 0.39
C GLN A 246 -18.99 -9.82 0.83
N ASP A 247 -19.23 -9.84 2.15
CA ASP A 247 -20.57 -10.03 2.69
C ASP A 247 -21.49 -8.85 2.35
N VAL A 248 -20.95 -7.61 2.46
CA VAL A 248 -21.71 -6.40 2.09
C VAL A 248 -21.99 -6.34 0.59
N ILE A 249 -21.07 -6.77 -0.28
CA ILE A 249 -21.29 -6.85 -1.73
C ILE A 249 -22.40 -7.88 -2.04
N THR A 250 -22.34 -9.05 -1.42
CA THR A 250 -23.35 -10.12 -1.60
C THR A 250 -24.72 -9.63 -1.16
N LEU A 251 -24.82 -9.05 0.03
CA LEU A 251 -26.04 -8.47 0.56
C LEU A 251 -26.64 -7.40 -0.36
N ALA A 252 -25.82 -6.46 -0.83
CA ALA A 252 -26.26 -5.40 -1.72
C ALA A 252 -26.83 -5.95 -3.04
N ARG A 253 -26.21 -6.99 -3.59
CA ARG A 253 -26.69 -7.69 -4.79
C ARG A 253 -28.04 -8.42 -4.55
N GLU A 254 -28.14 -9.18 -3.47
CA GLU A 254 -29.36 -9.92 -3.11
C GLU A 254 -30.53 -8.98 -2.89
N LYS A 255 -30.30 -7.89 -2.18
CA LYS A 255 -31.34 -6.85 -1.92
C LYS A 255 -31.53 -5.87 -3.08
N LYS A 256 -30.70 -5.96 -4.14
CA LYS A 256 -30.70 -5.03 -5.29
C LYS A 256 -30.54 -3.56 -4.88
N ILE A 257 -29.67 -3.31 -3.91
CA ILE A 257 -29.36 -1.97 -3.41
C ILE A 257 -28.07 -1.49 -4.07
N PRO A 258 -28.06 -0.29 -4.68
CA PRO A 258 -26.83 0.31 -5.19
C PRO A 258 -25.76 0.41 -4.09
N LEU A 259 -24.51 0.05 -4.42
CA LEU A 259 -23.39 0.06 -3.50
C LEU A 259 -22.23 0.89 -4.05
N SER A 260 -21.72 1.82 -3.24
CA SER A 260 -20.47 2.51 -3.51
C SER A 260 -19.33 1.86 -2.69
N GLY A 261 -18.42 1.19 -3.38
CA GLY A 261 -17.23 0.55 -2.81
C GLY A 261 -16.12 1.54 -2.45
N THR A 262 -15.03 1.06 -1.86
CA THR A 262 -13.85 1.84 -1.49
C THR A 262 -12.67 1.63 -2.43
N ASN A 263 -12.69 0.57 -3.23
CA ASN A 263 -11.63 0.22 -4.17
C ASN A 263 -12.19 -0.55 -5.39
N ALA A 264 -11.37 -0.75 -6.42
CA ALA A 264 -11.77 -1.42 -7.66
C ALA A 264 -12.24 -2.86 -7.44
N ASN A 265 -11.66 -3.58 -6.48
CA ASN A 265 -12.05 -4.96 -6.17
C ASN A 265 -13.49 -5.11 -5.65
N ASP A 266 -14.11 -4.00 -5.24
CA ASP A 266 -15.52 -4.00 -4.84
C ASP A 266 -16.49 -4.06 -6.04
N VAL A 267 -16.00 -3.85 -7.27
CA VAL A 267 -16.79 -3.77 -8.51
C VAL A 267 -16.69 -5.05 -9.33
N ASP A 268 -15.53 -5.68 -9.37
CA ASP A 268 -15.19 -6.79 -10.28
C ASP A 268 -15.58 -8.18 -9.72
N ARG A 269 -16.41 -8.25 -8.67
CA ARG A 269 -16.81 -9.52 -8.02
C ARG A 269 -18.29 -9.80 -8.06
#